data_6c93a02dc8c71ee77a2e0d16894a59b0
#
_entry.id   6c93a02dc8c71ee77a2e0d16894a59b0
#
_cell.length_a   1.000
_cell.length_b   1.000
_cell.length_c   1.000
_cell.angle_alpha   90.00
_cell.angle_beta   90.00
_cell.angle_gamma   90.00
#
_symmetry.space_group_name_H-M   'P 1'
#
loop_
_entity.id
_entity.type
_entity.pdbx_description
1 polymer ?
#
loop_
_entity_poly.entity_id
_entity_poly.type
_entity_poly.pdbx_seq_one_letter_code
_entity_poly.pdbx_strand_id
1 'polypeptide(L)' 'MSLYFDNEKLFDAEGHLTDEGLYALKDGTLDDLGALEAAEHLTFCDYCLLRYTKM' A
#
# COMPACT_ATOMS: atom_id res chain seq x y z
N MET A 1 -11.17 15.93 8.18
CA MET A 1 -9.89 15.21 8.09
C MET A 1 -10.17 13.71 8.05
N SER A 2 -9.57 13.00 7.13
CA SER A 2 -9.78 11.57 6.99
C SER A 2 -9.05 10.80 8.09
N LEU A 3 -9.69 9.75 8.63
CA LEU A 3 -9.06 8.84 9.59
C LEU A 3 -8.18 7.80 8.90
N TYR A 4 -8.29 7.72 7.58
CA TYR A 4 -7.59 6.72 6.78
C TYR A 4 -6.48 7.36 5.96
N PHE A 5 -5.53 6.51 5.55
CA PHE A 5 -4.46 6.91 4.66
C PHE A 5 -5.04 7.40 3.33
N ASP A 6 -4.43 8.44 2.76
CA ASP A 6 -4.86 9.00 1.49
C ASP A 6 -4.46 8.06 0.35
N ASN A 7 -5.46 7.50 -0.35
CA ASN A 7 -5.21 6.55 -1.42
C ASN A 7 -4.43 7.15 -2.59
N GLU A 8 -4.43 8.47 -2.76
CA GLU A 8 -3.64 9.12 -3.79
C GLU A 8 -2.13 8.96 -3.54
N LYS A 9 -1.75 8.70 -2.30
CA LYS A 9 -0.36 8.51 -1.91
C LYS A 9 0.03 7.03 -1.83
N LEU A 10 -0.89 6.14 -2.18
CA LEU A 10 -0.65 4.71 -2.07
C LEU A 10 0.37 4.21 -3.09
N PHE A 11 0.31 4.73 -4.31
CA PHE A 11 1.21 4.35 -5.40
C PHE A 11 2.10 5.51 -5.82
N ASP A 12 3.34 5.18 -6.22
CA ASP A 12 4.26 6.19 -6.73
C ASP A 12 4.08 6.39 -8.25
N ALA A 13 4.91 7.24 -8.84
CA ALA A 13 4.82 7.55 -10.26
C ALA A 13 5.10 6.35 -11.16
N GLU A 14 5.77 5.33 -10.64
CA GLU A 14 6.09 4.11 -11.38
C GLU A 14 5.04 3.02 -11.21
N GLY A 15 4.01 3.28 -10.41
CA GLY A 15 2.95 2.32 -10.16
C GLY A 15 3.25 1.31 -9.07
N HIS A 16 4.34 1.50 -8.32
CA HIS A 16 4.67 0.68 -7.17
C HIS A 16 4.09 1.29 -5.90
N LEU A 17 3.90 0.47 -4.89
CA LEU A 17 3.46 0.96 -3.59
C LEU A 17 4.54 1.83 -2.96
N THR A 18 4.14 2.97 -2.40
CA THR A 18 5.06 3.83 -1.67
C THR A 18 5.40 3.21 -0.32
N ASP A 19 6.50 3.66 0.28
CA ASP A 19 6.84 3.21 1.64
C ASP A 19 5.72 3.57 2.61
N GLU A 20 5.14 4.77 2.46
CA GLU A 20 4.02 5.19 3.29
C GLU A 20 2.80 4.29 3.09
N GLY A 21 2.55 3.88 1.85
CA GLY A 21 1.45 2.97 1.53
C GLY A 21 1.66 1.60 2.15
N LEU A 22 2.88 1.09 2.11
CA LEU A 22 3.22 -0.20 2.73
C LEU A 22 3.05 -0.13 4.25
N TYR A 23 3.49 0.94 4.88
CA TYR A 23 3.30 1.12 6.32
C TYR A 23 1.82 1.23 6.68
N ALA A 24 1.06 1.95 5.87
CA ALA A 24 -0.38 2.08 6.10
C ALA A 24 -1.10 0.73 6.01
N LEU A 25 -0.69 -0.12 5.07
CA LEU A 25 -1.23 -1.47 4.96
C LEU A 25 -0.90 -2.29 6.20
N LYS A 26 0.35 -2.23 6.65
CA LYS A 26 0.80 -2.96 7.82
C LYS A 26 0.10 -2.49 9.08
N ASP A 27 -0.09 -1.18 9.22
CA ASP A 27 -0.70 -0.57 10.39
C ASP A 27 -2.22 -0.66 10.38
N GLY A 28 -2.82 -1.03 9.25
CA GLY A 28 -4.27 -1.13 9.14
C GLY A 28 -4.97 0.22 9.00
N THR A 29 -4.27 1.24 8.49
CA THR A 29 -4.83 2.58 8.32
C THR A 29 -5.42 2.82 6.94
N LEU A 30 -5.36 1.84 6.04
CA LEU A 30 -6.02 1.92 4.74
C LEU A 30 -7.51 1.61 4.90
N ASP A 31 -8.34 2.27 4.08
CA ASP A 31 -9.74 1.88 4.00
C ASP A 31 -9.87 0.56 3.23
N ASP A 32 -11.11 0.04 3.10
CA ASP A 32 -11.34 -1.24 2.45
C ASP A 32 -10.85 -1.25 1.01
N LEU A 33 -11.09 -0.17 0.27
CA LEU A 33 -10.68 -0.08 -1.12
C LEU A 33 -9.16 0.00 -1.24
N GLY A 34 -8.52 0.84 -0.42
CA GLY A 34 -7.07 0.98 -0.43
C GLY A 34 -6.38 -0.31 -0.05
N ALA A 35 -6.89 -1.00 0.96
CA ALA A 35 -6.34 -2.29 1.40
C ALA A 35 -6.47 -3.33 0.29
N LEU A 36 -7.61 -3.37 -0.41
CA LEU A 36 -7.81 -4.29 -1.51
C LEU A 36 -6.83 -4.02 -2.65
N GLU A 37 -6.69 -2.75 -3.04
CA GLU A 37 -5.77 -2.38 -4.12
C GLU A 37 -4.33 -2.72 -3.77
N ALA A 38 -3.91 -2.45 -2.55
CA ALA A 38 -2.55 -2.77 -2.11
C ALA A 38 -2.32 -4.28 -2.11
N ALA A 39 -3.27 -5.04 -1.59
CA ALA A 39 -3.18 -6.50 -1.55
C ALA A 39 -3.10 -7.11 -2.95
N GLU A 40 -3.92 -6.61 -3.87
CA GLU A 40 -3.87 -7.07 -5.27
C GLU A 40 -2.52 -6.76 -5.88
N HIS A 41 -1.99 -5.57 -5.66
CA HIS A 41 -0.67 -5.20 -6.20
C HIS A 41 0.41 -6.13 -5.67
N LEU A 42 0.39 -6.46 -4.38
CA LEU A 42 1.37 -7.37 -3.80
C LEU A 42 1.29 -8.77 -4.41
N THR A 43 0.12 -9.18 -4.86
CA THR A 43 -0.06 -10.47 -5.53
C THR A 43 0.66 -10.50 -6.89
N PHE A 44 0.73 -9.35 -7.58
CA PHE A 44 1.27 -9.26 -8.93
C PHE A 44 2.68 -8.65 -8.99
N CYS A 45 3.19 -8.12 -7.88
CA CYS A 45 4.48 -7.44 -7.87
C CYS A 45 5.37 -8.00 -6.76
N ASP A 46 6.27 -8.90 -7.12
CA ASP A 46 7.20 -9.51 -6.16
C ASP A 46 8.08 -8.47 -5.48
N TYR A 47 8.43 -7.40 -6.20
CA TYR A 47 9.25 -6.33 -5.65
C TYR A 47 8.57 -5.65 -4.46
N CYS A 48 7.30 -5.28 -4.61
CA CYS A 48 6.57 -4.66 -3.51
C CYS A 48 6.29 -5.65 -2.37
N LEU A 49 6.00 -6.90 -2.71
CA LEU A 49 5.82 -7.94 -1.71
C LEU A 49 7.08 -8.13 -0.87
N LEU A 50 8.24 -8.15 -1.52
CA LEU A 50 9.52 -8.29 -0.83
C LEU A 50 9.76 -7.12 0.11
N ARG A 51 9.48 -5.89 -0.35
CA ARG A 51 9.59 -4.71 0.50
C ARG A 51 8.68 -4.81 1.72
N TYR A 52 7.45 -5.26 1.50
CA TYR A 52 6.48 -5.41 2.58
C TYR A 52 6.94 -6.43 3.63
N THR A 53 7.48 -7.55 3.18
CA THR A 53 7.92 -8.61 4.10
C THR A 53 9.16 -8.23 4.89
N LYS A 54 9.93 -7.25 4.41
CA LYS A 54 11.14 -6.78 5.11
C LYS A 54 10.87 -5.68 6.12
N MET A 55 9.63 -5.23 6.20
CA MET A 55 9.28 -4.14 7.13
C MET A 55 9.21 -4.61 8.57
#